data_e9fccfa879c1b97b9691ffdc7e798a24
#
_entry.id   e9fccfa879c1b97b9691ffdc7e798a24
#
_cell.length_a   1.000
_cell.length_b   1.000
_cell.length_c   1.000
_cell.angle_alpha   90.00
_cell.angle_beta   90.00
_cell.angle_gamma   90.00
#
_symmetry.space_group_name_H-M   'P 1'
#
loop_
_entity.id
_entity.type
_entity.pdbx_description
1 polymer ?
#
loop_
_entity_poly.entity_id
_entity_poly.type
_entity_poly.pdbx_seq_one_letter_code
_entity_poly.pdbx_strand_id
1 'polypeptide(L)'
;MQNIPSVDLRDFLSSNSERKQKFVNEIGKAYEEIGFVALKGHFLDDRLVDELYGEVKNFFDQPLNVKEQYEIPGIGGQRGYVSFGKEHAKGRKEGDLKEFWHFGQYLEKGSKYSEEYPDNVEVKELPKFNAVGKETYQMLEKTGIYVLRALALYLGLDEFYFDKYIAEGNSILRPIHYPPITNEPKDAVRAAAHGDINLITLLMGAQGRGLQVQNHDGEWIDAIAQPDELVINVGDMLSRHTNNKLKSTIHQVVNPPRELWGTSRYSIPFFMHPVSEMKLDCLENCIDENNPKKYDDITAGDFLYERLVELGLIKK
;
A
#
# COMPACT_ATOMS: atom_id res chain seq x y z
N MET A 1 -3.84 -15.30 -20.63
CA MET A 1 -3.24 -14.45 -19.59
C MET A 1 -4.35 -14.12 -18.61
N GLN A 2 -4.21 -14.53 -17.36
CA GLN A 2 -5.16 -14.11 -16.31
C GLN A 2 -4.81 -12.67 -15.94
N ASN A 3 -5.65 -11.70 -16.31
CA ASN A 3 -5.52 -10.32 -15.85
C ASN A 3 -6.23 -10.18 -14.50
N ILE A 4 -5.75 -9.26 -13.66
CA ILE A 4 -6.48 -8.91 -12.43
C ILE A 4 -7.87 -8.37 -12.80
N PRO A 5 -8.95 -8.73 -12.04
CA PRO A 5 -10.30 -8.22 -12.29
C PRO A 5 -10.36 -6.70 -12.19
N SER A 6 -11.22 -6.06 -13.01
CA SER A 6 -11.45 -4.60 -12.96
C SER A 6 -12.87 -4.32 -12.49
N VAL A 7 -13.02 -3.36 -11.54
CA VAL A 7 -14.29 -2.91 -10.99
C VAL A 7 -14.36 -1.38 -10.99
N ASP A 8 -15.58 -0.81 -10.95
CA ASP A 8 -15.80 0.64 -11.00
C ASP A 8 -16.46 1.14 -9.70
N LEU A 9 -15.76 1.98 -8.95
CA LEU A 9 -16.22 2.51 -7.66
C LEU A 9 -17.54 3.31 -7.80
N ARG A 10 -17.81 3.87 -8.97
CA ARG A 10 -19.08 4.57 -9.25
C ARG A 10 -20.30 3.66 -9.16
N ASP A 11 -20.13 2.34 -9.32
CA ASP A 11 -21.20 1.37 -9.09
C ASP A 11 -21.52 1.22 -7.61
N PHE A 12 -20.51 1.24 -6.73
CA PHE A 12 -20.72 1.26 -5.28
C PHE A 12 -21.39 2.56 -4.80
N LEU A 13 -21.02 3.69 -5.39
CA LEU A 13 -21.56 5.01 -5.05
C LEU A 13 -22.92 5.29 -5.68
N SER A 14 -23.43 4.40 -6.52
CA SER A 14 -24.71 4.55 -7.20
C SER A 14 -25.90 4.43 -6.22
N SER A 15 -26.96 5.18 -6.46
CA SER A 15 -28.26 4.99 -5.80
C SER A 15 -28.97 3.70 -6.21
N ASN A 16 -28.49 3.03 -7.26
CA ASN A 16 -29.02 1.74 -7.72
C ASN A 16 -28.44 0.60 -6.87
N SER A 17 -29.31 -0.05 -6.08
CA SER A 17 -28.92 -1.13 -5.17
C SER A 17 -28.34 -2.35 -5.87
N GLU A 18 -28.80 -2.68 -7.09
CA GLU A 18 -28.30 -3.83 -7.85
C GLU A 18 -26.86 -3.56 -8.32
N ARG A 19 -26.54 -2.34 -8.79
CA ARG A 19 -25.18 -1.96 -9.16
C ARG A 19 -24.25 -2.01 -7.96
N LYS A 20 -24.70 -1.43 -6.82
CA LYS A 20 -23.93 -1.48 -5.56
C LYS A 20 -23.64 -2.92 -5.13
N GLN A 21 -24.67 -3.78 -5.13
CA GLN A 21 -24.48 -5.18 -4.74
C GLN A 21 -23.60 -5.97 -5.72
N LYS A 22 -23.71 -5.68 -7.01
CA LYS A 22 -22.83 -6.28 -8.01
C LYS A 22 -21.36 -5.94 -7.73
N PHE A 23 -21.06 -4.65 -7.51
CA PHE A 23 -19.70 -4.20 -7.14
C PHE A 23 -19.18 -4.92 -5.89
N VAL A 24 -19.99 -4.97 -4.82
CA VAL A 24 -19.63 -5.66 -3.57
C VAL A 24 -19.24 -7.13 -3.83
N ASN A 25 -20.03 -7.82 -4.64
CA ASN A 25 -19.78 -9.22 -4.95
C ASN A 25 -18.52 -9.41 -5.83
N GLU A 26 -18.31 -8.55 -6.82
CA GLU A 26 -17.16 -8.62 -7.74
C GLU A 26 -15.84 -8.35 -7.01
N ILE A 27 -15.77 -7.29 -6.21
CA ILE A 27 -14.55 -6.97 -5.46
C ILE A 27 -14.25 -8.03 -4.39
N GLY A 28 -15.27 -8.52 -3.69
CA GLY A 28 -15.11 -9.55 -2.68
C GLY A 28 -14.57 -10.86 -3.27
N LYS A 29 -15.15 -11.33 -4.40
CA LYS A 29 -14.67 -12.51 -5.11
C LYS A 29 -13.24 -12.37 -5.61
N ALA A 30 -12.89 -11.20 -6.19
CA ALA A 30 -11.54 -10.93 -6.65
C ALA A 30 -10.52 -11.07 -5.50
N TYR A 31 -10.89 -10.63 -4.30
CA TYR A 31 -10.02 -10.73 -3.12
C TYR A 31 -10.00 -12.12 -2.48
N GLU A 32 -11.06 -12.92 -2.61
CA GLU A 32 -11.03 -14.34 -2.24
C GLU A 32 -10.17 -15.17 -3.20
N GLU A 33 -10.19 -14.86 -4.49
CA GLU A 33 -9.53 -15.65 -5.53
C GLU A 33 -8.06 -15.28 -5.69
N ILE A 34 -7.76 -13.99 -5.87
CA ILE A 34 -6.42 -13.50 -6.22
C ILE A 34 -5.85 -12.46 -5.25
N GLY A 35 -6.67 -11.82 -4.42
CA GLY A 35 -6.22 -10.78 -3.50
C GLY A 35 -5.90 -9.43 -4.15
N PHE A 36 -6.18 -9.26 -5.44
CA PHE A 36 -5.89 -8.07 -6.23
C PHE A 36 -7.08 -7.66 -7.10
N VAL A 37 -7.25 -6.35 -7.30
CA VAL A 37 -8.26 -5.76 -8.19
C VAL A 37 -7.72 -4.48 -8.84
N ALA A 38 -8.16 -4.19 -10.06
CA ALA A 38 -8.01 -2.88 -10.69
C ALA A 38 -9.30 -2.06 -10.44
N LEU A 39 -9.16 -0.84 -9.92
CA LEU A 39 -10.30 0.02 -9.54
C LEU A 39 -10.35 1.27 -10.40
N LYS A 40 -11.46 1.45 -11.14
CA LYS A 40 -11.84 2.70 -11.82
C LYS A 40 -12.70 3.58 -10.93
N GLY A 41 -12.86 4.85 -11.35
CA GLY A 41 -13.80 5.79 -10.72
C GLY A 41 -13.39 6.20 -9.30
N HIS A 42 -12.10 6.08 -8.97
CA HIS A 42 -11.51 6.56 -7.72
C HIS A 42 -11.51 8.10 -7.66
N PHE A 43 -11.13 8.66 -6.50
CA PHE A 43 -11.20 10.11 -6.26
C PHE A 43 -9.97 10.90 -6.72
N LEU A 44 -8.92 10.26 -7.24
CA LEU A 44 -7.81 10.97 -7.87
C LEU A 44 -8.23 11.44 -9.27
N ASP A 45 -7.95 12.69 -9.59
CA ASP A 45 -8.03 13.20 -10.95
C ASP A 45 -6.65 13.15 -11.65
N ASP A 46 -6.66 13.19 -12.99
CA ASP A 46 -5.43 13.10 -13.80
C ASP A 46 -4.45 14.24 -13.48
N ARG A 47 -4.97 15.44 -13.19
CA ARG A 47 -4.15 16.60 -12.80
C ARG A 47 -3.35 16.31 -11.53
N LEU A 48 -4.00 15.77 -10.50
CA LEU A 48 -3.35 15.47 -9.23
C LEU A 48 -2.30 14.37 -9.39
N VAL A 49 -2.61 13.36 -10.20
CA VAL A 49 -1.67 12.28 -10.55
C VAL A 49 -0.42 12.84 -11.23
N ASP A 50 -0.59 13.65 -12.29
CA ASP A 50 0.51 14.23 -13.05
C ASP A 50 1.35 15.19 -12.19
N GLU A 51 0.70 16.02 -11.37
CA GLU A 51 1.38 16.94 -10.46
C GLU A 51 2.20 16.18 -9.41
N LEU A 52 1.65 15.12 -8.82
CA LEU A 52 2.38 14.33 -7.84
C LEU A 52 3.61 13.64 -8.46
N TYR A 53 3.46 13.00 -9.61
CA TYR A 53 4.61 12.39 -10.29
C TYR A 53 5.68 13.40 -10.67
N GLY A 54 5.28 14.61 -11.10
CA GLY A 54 6.20 15.72 -11.37
C GLY A 54 6.97 16.16 -10.13
N GLU A 55 6.28 16.37 -9.01
CA GLU A 55 6.90 16.79 -7.75
C GLU A 55 7.74 15.68 -7.10
N VAL A 56 7.32 14.43 -7.20
CA VAL A 56 8.10 13.25 -6.78
C VAL A 56 9.42 13.18 -7.56
N LYS A 57 9.38 13.38 -8.87
CA LYS A 57 10.59 13.46 -9.69
C LYS A 57 11.47 14.63 -9.26
N ASN A 58 10.90 15.81 -9.07
CA ASN A 58 11.64 17.00 -8.61
C ASN A 58 12.36 16.75 -7.28
N PHE A 59 11.74 16.04 -6.35
CA PHE A 59 12.35 15.68 -5.08
C PHE A 59 13.52 14.70 -5.25
N PHE A 60 13.32 13.60 -5.97
CA PHE A 60 14.36 12.57 -6.13
C PHE A 60 15.52 13.02 -7.03
N ASP A 61 15.31 13.99 -7.90
CA ASP A 61 16.35 14.64 -8.70
C ASP A 61 17.23 15.61 -7.86
N GLN A 62 16.86 15.94 -6.60
CA GLN A 62 17.70 16.76 -5.74
C GLN A 62 19.04 16.07 -5.43
N PRO A 63 20.11 16.84 -5.18
CA PRO A 63 21.38 16.29 -4.71
C PRO A 63 21.20 15.44 -3.44
N LEU A 64 21.99 14.38 -3.32
CA LEU A 64 21.87 13.43 -2.20
C LEU A 64 21.96 14.13 -0.83
N ASN A 65 22.89 15.07 -0.68
CA ASN A 65 23.06 15.85 0.56
C ASN A 65 21.85 16.73 0.91
N VAL A 66 20.98 17.06 -0.05
CA VAL A 66 19.71 17.76 0.20
C VAL A 66 18.67 16.77 0.68
N LYS A 67 18.52 15.62 -0.02
CA LYS A 67 17.56 14.57 0.35
C LYS A 67 17.84 14.01 1.75
N GLU A 68 19.11 13.76 2.09
CA GLU A 68 19.54 13.22 3.39
C GLU A 68 19.20 14.14 4.58
N GLN A 69 18.99 15.43 4.37
CA GLN A 69 18.54 16.36 5.44
C GLN A 69 17.12 16.01 5.93
N TYR A 70 16.34 15.32 5.12
CA TYR A 70 14.97 14.88 5.40
C TYR A 70 14.89 13.43 5.88
N GLU A 71 16.03 12.78 6.12
CA GLU A 71 16.09 11.48 6.74
C GLU A 71 16.13 11.62 8.27
N ILE A 72 15.06 11.20 8.95
CA ILE A 72 14.88 11.38 10.38
C ILE A 72 15.44 10.16 11.14
N PRO A 73 16.50 10.34 11.95
CA PRO A 73 17.02 9.25 12.75
C PRO A 73 16.04 8.75 13.81
N GLY A 74 16.04 7.45 14.08
CA GLY A 74 15.32 6.86 15.22
C GLY A 74 13.84 6.55 15.00
N ILE A 75 13.24 6.95 13.88
CA ILE A 75 11.83 6.66 13.58
C ILE A 75 11.62 5.49 12.60
N GLY A 76 12.67 4.72 12.31
CA GLY A 76 12.57 3.54 11.41
C GLY A 76 12.11 3.88 9.99
N GLY A 77 12.37 5.10 9.50
CA GLY A 77 11.97 5.56 8.16
C GLY A 77 10.46 5.79 8.00
N GLN A 78 9.70 5.91 9.10
CA GLN A 78 8.23 6.04 9.02
C GLN A 78 7.74 7.39 8.44
N ARG A 79 8.59 8.40 8.37
CA ARG A 79 8.31 9.71 7.75
C ARG A 79 9.57 10.23 7.07
N GLY A 80 9.36 11.09 6.07
CA GLY A 80 10.46 11.73 5.35
C GLY A 80 11.17 10.79 4.39
N TYR A 81 12.42 11.05 4.14
CA TYR A 81 13.26 10.35 3.17
C TYR A 81 13.91 9.10 3.76
N VAL A 82 14.00 8.06 2.95
CA VAL A 82 14.80 6.86 3.23
C VAL A 82 15.72 6.60 2.05
N SER A 83 17.02 6.61 2.33
CA SER A 83 18.07 6.53 1.32
C SER A 83 18.17 5.15 0.67
N PHE A 84 18.75 5.15 -0.53
CA PHE A 84 18.92 3.99 -1.39
C PHE A 84 19.56 2.80 -0.66
N GLY A 85 18.97 1.62 -0.84
CA GLY A 85 19.52 0.36 -0.34
C GLY A 85 19.40 0.14 1.18
N LYS A 86 18.69 1.00 1.92
CA LYS A 86 18.48 0.82 3.38
C LYS A 86 17.44 -0.24 3.73
N GLU A 87 16.39 -0.36 2.93
CA GLU A 87 15.37 -1.37 3.16
C GLU A 87 15.80 -2.71 2.56
N HIS A 88 15.64 -3.79 3.32
CA HIS A 88 15.97 -5.15 2.91
C HIS A 88 14.72 -6.03 3.02
N ALA A 89 14.46 -6.87 2.03
CA ALA A 89 13.46 -7.91 2.18
C ALA A 89 13.93 -8.95 3.22
N LYS A 90 12.97 -9.54 3.94
CA LYS A 90 13.23 -10.57 4.98
C LYS A 90 14.16 -11.67 4.45
N GLY A 91 15.27 -11.90 5.16
CA GLY A 91 16.25 -12.95 4.83
C GLY A 91 17.24 -12.61 3.71
N ARG A 92 17.21 -11.40 3.14
CA ARG A 92 18.20 -10.93 2.17
C ARG A 92 19.27 -10.05 2.82
N LYS A 93 20.52 -10.13 2.31
CA LYS A 93 21.63 -9.27 2.72
C LYS A 93 21.75 -8.01 1.88
N GLU A 94 21.35 -8.09 0.62
CA GLU A 94 21.38 -6.97 -0.32
C GLU A 94 20.11 -6.12 -0.16
N GLY A 95 20.29 -4.79 -0.11
CA GLY A 95 19.17 -3.84 -0.08
C GLY A 95 18.40 -3.83 -1.40
N ASP A 96 17.13 -3.49 -1.34
CA ASP A 96 16.33 -3.26 -2.54
C ASP A 96 16.88 -2.05 -3.31
N LEU A 97 16.79 -2.09 -4.64
CA LEU A 97 17.31 -1.04 -5.52
C LEU A 97 16.36 0.17 -5.58
N LYS A 98 16.05 0.75 -4.43
CA LYS A 98 15.08 1.85 -4.29
C LYS A 98 15.48 2.84 -3.20
N GLU A 99 15.00 4.06 -3.35
CA GLU A 99 14.89 5.09 -2.32
C GLU A 99 13.42 5.54 -2.27
N PHE A 100 12.95 6.11 -1.15
CA PHE A 100 11.55 6.49 -1.05
C PHE A 100 11.31 7.64 -0.06
N TRP A 101 10.11 8.20 -0.11
CA TRP A 101 9.59 9.19 0.82
C TRP A 101 8.34 8.67 1.49
N HIS A 102 8.07 9.07 2.74
CA HIS A 102 6.83 8.78 3.44
C HIS A 102 6.08 10.04 3.86
N PHE A 103 4.85 10.17 3.36
CA PHE A 103 3.81 10.99 3.97
C PHE A 103 2.97 10.09 4.88
N GLY A 104 2.77 10.48 6.14
CA GLY A 104 1.93 9.76 7.08
C GLY A 104 0.61 10.46 7.34
N GLN A 105 -0.14 9.96 8.32
CA GLN A 105 -1.44 10.50 8.72
C GLN A 105 -1.35 11.98 9.10
N TYR A 106 -2.33 12.74 8.66
CA TYR A 106 -2.51 14.16 9.01
C TYR A 106 -3.53 14.26 10.14
N LEU A 107 -3.03 14.15 11.37
CA LEU A 107 -3.85 14.19 12.57
C LEU A 107 -4.42 15.58 12.85
N GLU A 108 -5.64 15.63 13.40
CA GLU A 108 -6.18 16.86 13.95
C GLU A 108 -5.49 17.24 15.26
N LYS A 109 -5.51 18.53 15.58
CA LYS A 109 -4.92 19.02 16.85
C LYS A 109 -5.62 18.40 18.05
N GLY A 110 -4.86 17.71 18.90
CA GLY A 110 -5.37 17.06 20.10
C GLY A 110 -5.78 15.59 19.88
N SER A 111 -5.48 15.02 18.72
CA SER A 111 -5.60 13.58 18.53
C SER A 111 -4.74 12.82 19.54
N LYS A 112 -5.29 11.72 20.10
CA LYS A 112 -4.57 10.83 21.02
C LYS A 112 -3.38 10.12 20.37
N TYR A 113 -3.35 10.05 19.03
CA TYR A 113 -2.27 9.41 18.26
C TYR A 113 -1.08 10.33 17.99
N SER A 114 -1.15 11.62 18.36
CA SER A 114 -0.05 12.57 18.16
C SER A 114 1.24 12.24 18.94
N GLU A 115 1.12 11.41 20.00
CA GLU A 115 2.28 10.90 20.73
C GLU A 115 2.82 9.59 20.15
N GLU A 116 2.01 8.89 19.35
CA GLU A 116 2.34 7.58 18.78
C GLU A 116 2.95 7.71 17.38
N TYR A 117 2.38 8.59 16.53
CA TYR A 117 2.84 8.73 15.15
C TYR A 117 3.84 9.88 15.03
N PRO A 118 4.98 9.67 14.33
CA PRO A 118 5.90 10.75 14.02
C PRO A 118 5.21 11.82 13.17
N ASP A 119 5.58 13.09 13.40
CA ASP A 119 5.11 14.21 12.59
C ASP A 119 5.53 14.08 11.12
N ASN A 120 4.68 14.58 10.21
CA ASN A 120 5.05 14.69 8.81
C ASN A 120 6.21 15.67 8.64
N VAL A 121 7.13 15.30 7.74
CA VAL A 121 8.28 16.13 7.37
C VAL A 121 7.90 16.97 6.16
N GLU A 122 8.28 18.24 6.15
CA GLU A 122 8.06 19.16 5.03
C GLU A 122 9.37 19.47 4.31
N VAL A 123 9.39 19.32 2.98
CA VAL A 123 10.51 19.71 2.13
C VAL A 123 10.45 21.21 1.91
N LYS A 124 11.40 21.96 2.45
CA LYS A 124 11.40 23.43 2.43
C LYS A 124 11.56 24.00 1.02
N GLU A 125 12.37 23.35 0.20
CA GLU A 125 12.67 23.75 -1.17
C GLU A 125 11.53 23.45 -2.14
N LEU A 126 10.61 22.55 -1.78
CA LEU A 126 9.53 22.05 -2.63
C LEU A 126 8.16 22.12 -1.93
N PRO A 127 7.64 23.31 -1.63
CA PRO A 127 6.35 23.42 -0.91
C PRO A 127 5.19 22.80 -1.70
N LYS A 128 5.27 22.76 -3.03
CA LYS A 128 4.27 22.10 -3.86
C LYS A 128 4.29 20.59 -3.67
N PHE A 129 5.46 19.96 -3.51
CA PHE A 129 5.58 18.53 -3.18
C PHE A 129 4.79 18.17 -1.91
N ASN A 130 4.92 18.99 -0.84
CA ASN A 130 4.20 18.78 0.41
C ASN A 130 2.67 18.89 0.21
N ALA A 131 2.22 19.94 -0.50
CA ALA A 131 0.80 20.20 -0.72
C ALA A 131 0.13 19.10 -1.57
N VAL A 132 0.75 18.72 -2.69
CA VAL A 132 0.25 17.68 -3.60
C VAL A 132 0.29 16.29 -2.94
N GLY A 133 1.35 16.02 -2.17
CA GLY A 133 1.46 14.79 -1.38
C GLY A 133 0.33 14.65 -0.37
N LYS A 134 -0.01 15.73 0.35
CA LYS A 134 -1.13 15.76 1.29
C LYS A 134 -2.48 15.56 0.59
N GLU A 135 -2.74 16.27 -0.51
CA GLU A 135 -3.98 16.16 -1.26
C GLU A 135 -4.17 14.72 -1.80
N THR A 136 -3.10 14.14 -2.36
CA THR A 136 -3.12 12.75 -2.84
C THR A 136 -3.37 11.75 -1.72
N TYR A 137 -2.72 11.92 -0.56
CA TYR A 137 -2.97 11.12 0.62
C TYR A 137 -4.46 11.08 0.96
N GLN A 138 -5.09 12.25 1.06
CA GLN A 138 -6.50 12.39 1.41
C GLN A 138 -7.44 11.74 0.37
N MET A 139 -7.13 11.85 -0.93
CA MET A 139 -7.95 11.24 -1.98
C MET A 139 -7.82 9.72 -2.02
N LEU A 140 -6.62 9.18 -1.76
CA LEU A 140 -6.41 7.73 -1.64
C LEU A 140 -7.03 7.17 -0.37
N GLU A 141 -6.90 7.86 0.77
CA GLU A 141 -7.58 7.49 2.01
C GLU A 141 -9.10 7.43 1.81
N LYS A 142 -9.69 8.47 1.19
CA LYS A 142 -11.10 8.49 0.84
C LYS A 142 -11.49 7.31 -0.06
N THR A 143 -10.68 6.98 -1.07
CA THR A 143 -10.92 5.83 -1.95
C THR A 143 -10.90 4.52 -1.14
N GLY A 144 -9.89 4.34 -0.30
CA GLY A 144 -9.74 3.15 0.55
C GLY A 144 -10.89 2.95 1.54
N ILE A 145 -11.43 4.05 2.11
CA ILE A 145 -12.63 4.01 2.97
C ILE A 145 -13.79 3.33 2.24
N TYR A 146 -14.10 3.72 1.01
CA TYR A 146 -15.20 3.12 0.25
C TYR A 146 -14.93 1.68 -0.17
N VAL A 147 -13.68 1.34 -0.47
CA VAL A 147 -13.28 -0.05 -0.73
C VAL A 147 -13.51 -0.91 0.51
N LEU A 148 -13.08 -0.47 1.69
CA LEU A 148 -13.28 -1.21 2.94
C LEU A 148 -14.75 -1.29 3.34
N ARG A 149 -15.57 -0.28 3.06
CA ARG A 149 -17.03 -0.36 3.24
C ARG A 149 -17.66 -1.43 2.35
N ALA A 150 -17.24 -1.52 1.08
CA ALA A 150 -17.71 -2.59 0.19
C ALA A 150 -17.31 -3.97 0.70
N LEU A 151 -16.09 -4.12 1.22
CA LEU A 151 -15.62 -5.37 1.81
C LEU A 151 -16.35 -5.71 3.11
N ALA A 152 -16.69 -4.72 3.95
CA ALA A 152 -17.54 -4.94 5.13
C ALA A 152 -18.88 -5.57 4.73
N LEU A 153 -19.56 -5.01 3.73
CA LEU A 153 -20.82 -5.57 3.21
C LEU A 153 -20.63 -6.98 2.63
N TYR A 154 -19.56 -7.23 1.88
CA TYR A 154 -19.25 -8.56 1.34
C TYR A 154 -19.05 -9.61 2.45
N LEU A 155 -18.42 -9.19 3.53
CA LEU A 155 -18.21 -10.03 4.72
C LEU A 155 -19.46 -10.15 5.61
N GLY A 156 -20.59 -9.53 5.23
CA GLY A 156 -21.81 -9.55 6.05
C GLY A 156 -21.72 -8.72 7.33
N LEU A 157 -20.83 -7.72 7.36
CA LEU A 157 -20.67 -6.77 8.45
C LEU A 157 -21.47 -5.49 8.18
N ASP A 158 -21.59 -4.61 9.21
CA ASP A 158 -22.05 -3.24 9.00
C ASP A 158 -21.17 -2.51 7.96
N GLU A 159 -21.78 -1.71 7.07
CA GLU A 159 -21.04 -0.98 6.02
C GLU A 159 -19.89 -0.14 6.59
N PHE A 160 -20.08 0.44 7.78
CA PHE A 160 -19.13 1.33 8.44
C PHE A 160 -18.20 0.64 9.44
N TYR A 161 -18.16 -0.69 9.42
CA TYR A 161 -17.39 -1.49 10.38
C TYR A 161 -15.93 -1.04 10.53
N PHE A 162 -15.26 -0.74 9.42
CA PHE A 162 -13.86 -0.33 9.41
C PHE A 162 -13.64 1.16 9.71
N ASP A 163 -14.65 2.03 9.52
CA ASP A 163 -14.50 3.49 9.57
C ASP A 163 -13.81 3.98 10.84
N LYS A 164 -14.21 3.49 12.01
CA LYS A 164 -13.64 3.86 13.32
C LYS A 164 -12.17 3.45 13.48
N TYR A 165 -11.72 2.47 12.72
CA TYR A 165 -10.35 1.97 12.80
C TYR A 165 -9.41 2.66 11.81
N ILE A 166 -9.94 3.26 10.75
CA ILE A 166 -9.14 3.87 9.69
C ILE A 166 -9.16 5.40 9.71
N ALA A 167 -10.10 6.03 10.43
CA ALA A 167 -10.25 7.50 10.46
C ALA A 167 -8.96 8.24 10.86
N GLU A 168 -8.19 7.68 11.80
CA GLU A 168 -6.88 8.19 12.22
C GLU A 168 -5.83 7.07 12.17
N GLY A 169 -5.99 6.11 11.25
CA GLY A 169 -5.07 4.99 11.07
C GLY A 169 -3.67 5.46 10.67
N ASN A 170 -2.63 4.70 11.04
CA ASN A 170 -1.24 5.03 10.71
C ASN A 170 -0.91 4.74 9.25
N SER A 171 -1.74 5.23 8.33
CA SER A 171 -1.59 5.05 6.89
C SER A 171 -0.38 5.81 6.35
N ILE A 172 0.20 5.32 5.27
CA ILE A 172 1.41 5.88 4.66
C ILE A 172 1.25 5.95 3.15
N LEU A 173 1.48 7.14 2.57
CA LEU A 173 1.70 7.32 1.14
C LEU A 173 3.21 7.27 0.88
N ARG A 174 3.66 6.33 0.03
CA ARG A 174 5.09 6.08 -0.22
C ARG A 174 5.46 6.32 -1.69
N PRO A 175 5.82 7.54 -2.10
CA PRO A 175 6.55 7.73 -3.36
C PRO A 175 7.88 6.98 -3.34
N ILE A 176 8.07 6.09 -4.32
CA ILE A 176 9.28 5.26 -4.48
C ILE A 176 9.95 5.63 -5.78
N HIS A 177 11.26 5.83 -5.72
CA HIS A 177 12.14 5.96 -6.88
C HIS A 177 13.04 4.73 -6.99
N TYR A 178 13.01 4.10 -8.15
CA TYR A 178 13.95 3.08 -8.58
C TYR A 178 14.91 3.72 -9.59
N PRO A 179 16.13 4.10 -9.17
CA PRO A 179 17.08 4.77 -10.05
C PRO A 179 17.54 3.86 -11.20
N PRO A 180 18.20 4.42 -12.22
CA PRO A 180 18.84 3.62 -13.28
C PRO A 180 19.79 2.58 -12.71
N ILE A 181 19.75 1.38 -13.25
CA ILE A 181 20.68 0.30 -12.90
C ILE A 181 21.98 0.51 -13.67
N THR A 182 23.04 0.95 -13.00
CA THR A 182 24.32 1.29 -13.63
C THR A 182 25.30 0.11 -13.67
N ASN A 183 25.11 -0.89 -12.81
CA ASN A 183 25.97 -2.06 -12.71
C ASN A 183 25.11 -3.34 -12.69
N GLU A 184 25.70 -4.49 -13.01
CA GLU A 184 25.02 -5.78 -12.87
C GLU A 184 24.47 -5.94 -11.45
N PRO A 185 23.12 -6.07 -11.28
CA PRO A 185 22.49 -6.02 -9.97
C PRO A 185 22.74 -7.29 -9.12
N LYS A 186 23.46 -8.27 -9.66
CA LYS A 186 23.64 -9.60 -9.06
C LYS A 186 22.27 -10.19 -8.69
N ASP A 187 22.04 -10.41 -7.37
CA ASP A 187 20.78 -10.95 -6.83
C ASP A 187 19.81 -9.85 -6.34
N ALA A 188 20.19 -8.56 -6.45
CA ALA A 188 19.32 -7.45 -6.05
C ALA A 188 18.21 -7.21 -7.09
N VAL A 189 17.01 -6.94 -6.61
CA VAL A 189 15.82 -6.63 -7.43
C VAL A 189 15.23 -5.30 -7.00
N ARG A 190 14.34 -4.73 -7.82
CA ARG A 190 13.62 -3.48 -7.51
C ARG A 190 12.80 -3.60 -6.23
N ALA A 191 12.01 -4.66 -6.09
CA ALA A 191 11.40 -5.07 -4.82
C ALA A 191 11.27 -6.59 -4.78
N ALA A 192 11.84 -7.24 -3.77
CA ALA A 192 11.77 -8.68 -3.62
C ALA A 192 10.34 -9.14 -3.29
N ALA A 193 10.05 -10.42 -3.51
CA ALA A 193 8.76 -11.02 -3.21
C ALA A 193 8.37 -10.83 -1.73
N HIS A 194 7.20 -10.24 -1.48
CA HIS A 194 6.66 -9.94 -0.15
C HIS A 194 5.14 -9.83 -0.18
N GLY A 195 4.51 -9.84 0.99
CA GLY A 195 3.14 -9.40 1.22
C GLY A 195 3.15 -8.04 1.90
N ASP A 196 2.08 -7.27 1.77
CA ASP A 196 1.89 -6.01 2.49
C ASP A 196 1.36 -6.27 3.91
N ILE A 197 1.81 -5.49 4.89
CA ILE A 197 1.48 -5.69 6.31
C ILE A 197 0.08 -5.18 6.65
N ASN A 198 -0.38 -4.13 5.99
CA ASN A 198 -1.57 -3.29 6.25
C ASN A 198 -2.93 -3.99 5.98
N LEU A 199 -4.03 -3.23 5.98
CA LEU A 199 -5.35 -3.72 5.57
C LEU A 199 -5.44 -3.86 4.05
N ILE A 200 -5.23 -2.78 3.32
CA ILE A 200 -5.22 -2.74 1.84
C ILE A 200 -4.19 -1.75 1.33
N THR A 201 -3.59 -2.03 0.20
CA THR A 201 -2.68 -1.12 -0.51
C THR A 201 -3.35 -0.61 -1.77
N LEU A 202 -3.34 0.71 -1.97
CA LEU A 202 -3.82 1.37 -3.18
C LEU A 202 -2.60 1.86 -3.96
N LEU A 203 -2.33 1.24 -5.10
CA LEU A 203 -1.19 1.58 -5.95
C LEU A 203 -1.66 2.42 -7.13
N MET A 204 -1.17 3.66 -7.21
CA MET A 204 -1.33 4.50 -8.41
C MET A 204 -0.59 3.86 -9.58
N GLY A 205 -1.17 3.97 -10.78
CA GLY A 205 -0.62 3.39 -12.00
C GLY A 205 0.88 3.61 -12.11
N ALA A 206 1.67 2.56 -11.93
CA ALA A 206 3.12 2.68 -11.94
C ALA A 206 3.59 3.05 -13.34
N GLN A 207 4.41 4.10 -13.45
CA GLN A 207 5.12 4.36 -14.68
C GLN A 207 6.13 3.23 -14.93
N GLY A 208 5.81 2.32 -15.84
CA GLY A 208 6.64 1.17 -16.19
C GLY A 208 6.11 -0.17 -15.69
N ARG A 209 6.53 -1.22 -16.37
CA ARG A 209 6.19 -2.62 -16.09
C ARG A 209 7.00 -3.18 -14.91
N GLY A 210 6.66 -4.40 -14.47
CA GLY A 210 7.47 -5.18 -13.55
C GLY A 210 6.78 -5.57 -12.26
N LEU A 211 5.56 -5.04 -11.96
CA LEU A 211 4.76 -5.58 -10.86
C LEU A 211 4.21 -6.95 -11.26
N GLN A 212 4.52 -7.96 -10.46
CA GLN A 212 4.04 -9.31 -10.63
C GLN A 212 3.40 -9.81 -9.34
N VAL A 213 2.31 -10.55 -9.47
CA VAL A 213 1.61 -11.20 -8.35
C VAL A 213 1.69 -12.71 -8.53
N GLN A 214 1.81 -13.43 -7.43
CA GLN A 214 1.85 -14.87 -7.44
C GLN A 214 0.41 -15.42 -7.37
N ASN A 215 -0.03 -16.13 -8.42
CA ASN A 215 -1.33 -16.78 -8.39
C ASN A 215 -1.33 -17.97 -7.43
N HIS A 216 -2.47 -18.63 -7.26
CA HIS A 216 -2.59 -19.74 -6.32
C HIS A 216 -1.84 -21.01 -6.77
N ASP A 217 -1.47 -21.12 -8.03
CA ASP A 217 -0.64 -22.21 -8.58
C ASP A 217 0.86 -21.94 -8.38
N GLY A 218 1.21 -20.80 -7.76
CA GLY A 218 2.60 -20.36 -7.55
C GLY A 218 3.24 -19.69 -8.76
N GLU A 219 2.48 -19.42 -9.82
CA GLU A 219 2.99 -18.77 -11.03
C GLU A 219 2.95 -17.24 -10.89
N TRP A 220 3.95 -16.58 -11.46
CA TRP A 220 4.01 -15.12 -11.51
C TRP A 220 3.22 -14.59 -12.70
N ILE A 221 2.22 -13.75 -12.43
CA ILE A 221 1.43 -13.05 -13.44
C ILE A 221 1.66 -11.54 -13.34
N ASP A 222 1.74 -10.85 -14.50
CA ASP A 222 1.90 -9.40 -14.51
C ASP A 222 0.62 -8.72 -14.03
N ALA A 223 0.73 -7.85 -13.03
CA ALA A 223 -0.36 -7.01 -12.58
C ALA A 223 -0.40 -5.73 -13.42
N ILE A 224 -1.23 -5.73 -14.46
CA ILE A 224 -1.38 -4.61 -15.39
C ILE A 224 -2.74 -3.96 -15.14
N ALA A 225 -2.73 -2.66 -14.83
CA ALA A 225 -3.92 -1.81 -14.78
C ALA A 225 -3.92 -0.81 -15.95
N GLN A 226 -5.10 -0.32 -16.31
CA GLN A 226 -5.22 0.79 -17.26
C GLN A 226 -4.74 2.10 -16.62
N PRO A 227 -4.41 3.13 -17.39
CA PRO A 227 -3.92 4.40 -16.85
C PRO A 227 -4.87 5.08 -15.85
N ASP A 228 -6.19 4.85 -16.00
CA ASP A 228 -7.27 5.38 -15.16
C ASP A 228 -7.66 4.46 -13.99
N GLU A 229 -6.85 3.43 -13.70
CA GLU A 229 -7.09 2.45 -12.66
C GLU A 229 -6.04 2.51 -11.55
N LEU A 230 -6.50 2.30 -10.31
CA LEU A 230 -5.64 1.91 -9.19
C LEU A 230 -5.55 0.40 -9.12
N VAL A 231 -4.35 -0.14 -8.86
CA VAL A 231 -4.22 -1.54 -8.41
C VAL A 231 -4.41 -1.57 -6.90
N ILE A 232 -5.35 -2.38 -6.41
CA ILE A 232 -5.60 -2.48 -4.97
C ILE A 232 -5.47 -3.93 -4.54
N ASN A 233 -4.68 -4.16 -3.47
CA ASN A 233 -4.49 -5.48 -2.91
C ASN A 233 -4.78 -5.54 -1.41
N VAL A 234 -5.13 -6.74 -0.96
CA VAL A 234 -5.28 -7.10 0.46
C VAL A 234 -3.91 -7.24 1.10
N GLY A 235 -3.77 -6.71 2.32
CA GLY A 235 -2.60 -6.92 3.17
C GLY A 235 -2.83 -7.96 4.26
N ASP A 236 -1.75 -8.28 4.98
CA ASP A 236 -1.72 -9.35 5.99
C ASP A 236 -2.69 -9.10 7.16
N MET A 237 -2.87 -7.83 7.60
CA MET A 237 -3.81 -7.49 8.67
C MET A 237 -5.24 -7.85 8.29
N LEU A 238 -5.70 -7.50 7.07
CA LEU A 238 -7.05 -7.82 6.62
C LEU A 238 -7.21 -9.31 6.35
N SER A 239 -6.19 -9.95 5.76
CA SER A 239 -6.19 -11.40 5.54
C SER A 239 -6.31 -12.16 6.86
N ARG A 240 -5.52 -11.77 7.87
CA ARG A 240 -5.59 -12.33 9.23
C ARG A 240 -6.96 -12.11 9.86
N HIS A 241 -7.49 -10.89 9.83
CA HIS A 241 -8.79 -10.54 10.40
C HIS A 241 -9.95 -11.31 9.77
N THR A 242 -9.83 -11.64 8.48
CA THR A 242 -10.82 -12.45 7.73
C THR A 242 -10.48 -13.95 7.71
N ASN A 243 -9.60 -14.44 8.60
CA ASN A 243 -9.19 -15.84 8.69
C ASN A 243 -8.75 -16.42 7.32
N ASN A 244 -8.03 -15.61 6.50
CA ASN A 244 -7.62 -15.89 5.12
C ASN A 244 -8.78 -16.06 4.11
N LYS A 245 -9.99 -15.60 4.44
CA LYS A 245 -11.06 -15.53 3.44
C LYS A 245 -10.67 -14.53 2.34
N LEU A 246 -10.17 -13.35 2.69
CA LEU A 246 -9.53 -12.42 1.77
C LEU A 246 -8.01 -12.66 1.80
N LYS A 247 -7.39 -12.76 0.62
CA LYS A 247 -6.00 -13.24 0.51
C LYS A 247 -5.00 -12.10 0.42
N SER A 248 -4.03 -12.06 1.34
CA SER A 248 -2.80 -11.31 1.14
C SER A 248 -1.89 -12.08 0.19
N THR A 249 -1.72 -11.56 -1.02
CA THR A 249 -1.02 -12.25 -2.09
C THR A 249 0.39 -11.71 -2.26
N ILE A 250 1.36 -12.63 -2.34
CA ILE A 250 2.76 -12.30 -2.55
C ILE A 250 2.95 -11.63 -3.91
N HIS A 251 3.67 -10.54 -3.93
CA HIS A 251 3.99 -9.78 -5.13
C HIS A 251 5.44 -9.29 -5.12
N GLN A 252 5.96 -8.92 -6.29
CA GLN A 252 7.32 -8.45 -6.47
C GLN A 252 7.41 -7.39 -7.56
N VAL A 253 8.52 -6.63 -7.58
CA VAL A 253 8.88 -5.76 -8.71
C VAL A 253 10.20 -6.25 -9.28
N VAL A 254 10.13 -6.87 -10.46
CA VAL A 254 11.30 -7.40 -11.15
C VAL A 254 12.13 -6.29 -11.80
N ASN A 255 13.43 -6.56 -12.00
CA ASN A 255 14.28 -5.66 -12.77
C ASN A 255 13.81 -5.63 -14.24
N PRO A 256 13.87 -4.46 -14.90
CA PRO A 256 13.50 -4.37 -16.31
C PRO A 256 14.52 -5.13 -17.18
N PRO A 257 14.17 -5.42 -18.44
CA PRO A 257 15.13 -5.87 -19.44
C PRO A 257 16.34 -4.93 -19.54
N ARG A 258 17.51 -5.47 -19.92
CA ARG A 258 18.79 -4.75 -19.87
C ARG A 258 18.81 -3.44 -20.66
N GLU A 259 18.09 -3.39 -21.77
CA GLU A 259 17.91 -2.20 -22.62
C GLU A 259 17.20 -1.03 -21.89
N LEU A 260 16.48 -1.31 -20.81
CA LEU A 260 15.77 -0.32 -19.99
C LEU A 260 16.45 0.01 -18.66
N TRP A 261 17.65 -0.53 -18.40
CA TRP A 261 18.39 -0.26 -17.16
C TRP A 261 18.71 1.21 -16.96
N GLY A 262 18.94 1.96 -18.06
CA GLY A 262 19.20 3.40 -18.02
C GLY A 262 17.99 4.26 -17.65
N THR A 263 16.83 3.67 -17.33
CA THR A 263 15.59 4.40 -17.03
C THR A 263 15.21 4.31 -15.57
N SER A 264 14.84 5.46 -14.98
CA SER A 264 14.18 5.51 -13.65
C SER A 264 12.76 4.95 -13.74
N ARG A 265 12.28 4.39 -12.60
CA ARG A 265 10.87 4.04 -12.41
C ARG A 265 10.36 4.69 -11.14
N TYR A 266 9.14 5.16 -11.18
CA TYR A 266 8.44 5.70 -10.01
C TYR A 266 7.22 4.85 -9.70
N SER A 267 6.91 4.68 -8.41
CA SER A 267 5.74 3.93 -7.92
C SER A 267 5.22 4.60 -6.65
N ILE A 268 3.92 4.72 -6.50
CA ILE A 268 3.32 5.48 -5.39
C ILE A 268 2.21 4.64 -4.74
N PRO A 269 2.56 3.66 -3.89
CA PRO A 269 1.59 2.95 -3.07
C PRO A 269 1.13 3.79 -1.88
N PHE A 270 -0.16 3.61 -1.53
CA PHE A 270 -0.76 4.05 -0.29
C PHE A 270 -1.09 2.84 0.56
N PHE A 271 -0.40 2.69 1.68
CA PHE A 271 -0.60 1.61 2.64
C PHE A 271 -1.64 2.02 3.66
N MET A 272 -2.84 1.49 3.58
CA MET A 272 -3.93 1.83 4.49
C MET A 272 -3.85 0.97 5.74
N HIS A 273 -3.38 1.57 6.82
CA HIS A 273 -3.26 0.96 8.14
C HIS A 273 -4.43 1.36 9.03
N PRO A 274 -4.86 0.48 9.95
CA PRO A 274 -5.77 0.86 11.01
C PRO A 274 -5.01 1.56 12.14
N VAL A 275 -5.77 2.05 13.15
CA VAL A 275 -5.23 2.45 14.45
C VAL A 275 -4.64 1.25 15.19
N SER A 276 -3.65 1.49 16.05
CA SER A 276 -2.89 0.42 16.71
C SER A 276 -3.73 -0.48 17.61
N GLU A 277 -4.79 0.05 18.25
CA GLU A 277 -5.69 -0.72 19.10
C GLU A 277 -6.72 -1.57 18.34
N MET A 278 -6.80 -1.51 17.01
CA MET A 278 -7.68 -2.42 16.28
C MET A 278 -7.30 -3.86 16.56
N LYS A 279 -8.27 -4.65 17.03
CA LYS A 279 -8.10 -6.09 17.20
C LYS A 279 -8.17 -6.78 15.84
N LEU A 280 -7.15 -7.59 15.54
CA LEU A 280 -7.06 -8.42 14.33
C LEU A 280 -7.56 -9.86 14.59
N ASP A 281 -8.42 -10.04 15.61
CA ASP A 281 -9.05 -11.31 15.90
C ASP A 281 -9.80 -11.80 14.65
N CYS A 282 -9.77 -13.10 14.38
CA CYS A 282 -10.50 -13.66 13.25
C CYS A 282 -12.00 -13.41 13.40
N LEU A 283 -12.64 -12.82 12.40
CA LEU A 283 -14.09 -12.61 12.36
C LEU A 283 -14.83 -13.94 12.50
N GLU A 284 -15.82 -14.01 13.39
CA GLU A 284 -16.58 -15.24 13.66
C GLU A 284 -17.25 -15.81 12.41
N ASN A 285 -17.77 -14.94 11.54
CA ASN A 285 -18.39 -15.34 10.27
C ASN A 285 -17.41 -15.76 9.17
N CYS A 286 -16.12 -15.70 9.46
CA CYS A 286 -15.04 -16.25 8.61
C CYS A 286 -14.46 -17.57 9.16
N ILE A 287 -15.07 -18.10 10.24
CA ILE A 287 -14.66 -19.34 10.88
C ILE A 287 -15.79 -20.37 10.72
N ASP A 288 -15.47 -21.54 10.21
CA ASP A 288 -16.39 -22.68 10.12
C ASP A 288 -15.62 -24.01 10.21
N GLU A 289 -16.34 -25.14 10.07
CA GLU A 289 -15.74 -26.47 10.15
C GLU A 289 -14.66 -26.72 9.08
N ASN A 290 -14.79 -26.11 7.90
CA ASN A 290 -13.83 -26.22 6.79
C ASN A 290 -12.71 -25.16 6.88
N ASN A 291 -12.93 -24.09 7.61
CA ASN A 291 -11.99 -22.99 7.83
C ASN A 291 -11.88 -22.63 9.31
N PRO A 292 -11.30 -23.50 10.17
CA PRO A 292 -11.17 -23.25 11.59
C PRO A 292 -10.27 -22.03 11.86
N LYS A 293 -10.39 -21.40 13.05
CA LYS A 293 -9.57 -20.23 13.45
C LYS A 293 -8.08 -20.54 13.28
N LYS A 294 -7.38 -19.71 12.47
CA LYS A 294 -5.98 -19.91 12.08
C LYS A 294 -4.99 -19.08 12.88
N TYR A 295 -5.44 -18.02 13.53
CA TYR A 295 -4.58 -17.02 14.15
C TYR A 295 -4.99 -16.75 15.59
N ASP A 296 -3.99 -16.52 16.44
CA ASP A 296 -4.18 -16.01 17.79
C ASP A 296 -4.65 -14.54 17.77
N ASP A 297 -5.27 -14.09 18.85
CA ASP A 297 -5.73 -12.71 18.96
C ASP A 297 -4.54 -11.77 19.15
N ILE A 298 -4.51 -10.65 18.40
CA ILE A 298 -3.44 -9.65 18.43
C ILE A 298 -4.01 -8.28 18.04
N THR A 299 -3.38 -7.20 18.51
CA THR A 299 -3.69 -5.85 18.01
C THR A 299 -2.93 -5.53 16.74
N ALA A 300 -3.41 -4.55 15.96
CA ALA A 300 -2.70 -4.08 14.77
C ALA A 300 -1.33 -3.49 15.09
N GLY A 301 -1.21 -2.78 16.23
CA GLY A 301 0.05 -2.22 16.70
C GLY A 301 1.07 -3.31 17.04
N ASP A 302 0.68 -4.33 17.80
CA ASP A 302 1.56 -5.44 18.15
C ASP A 302 1.98 -6.23 16.89
N PHE A 303 1.03 -6.47 15.98
CA PHE A 303 1.32 -7.14 14.70
C PHE A 303 2.31 -6.34 13.86
N LEU A 304 2.12 -5.02 13.74
CA LEU A 304 3.05 -4.16 13.04
C LEU A 304 4.44 -4.19 13.68
N TYR A 305 4.51 -4.10 15.01
CA TYR A 305 5.76 -4.18 15.75
C TYR A 305 6.52 -5.50 15.47
N GLU A 306 5.82 -6.64 15.53
CA GLU A 306 6.41 -7.94 15.18
C GLU A 306 7.01 -7.95 13.76
N ARG A 307 6.28 -7.41 12.78
CA ARG A 307 6.76 -7.33 11.38
C ARG A 307 7.98 -6.41 11.24
N LEU A 308 7.98 -5.25 11.91
CA LEU A 308 9.12 -4.32 11.87
C LEU A 308 10.38 -4.92 12.51
N VAL A 309 10.23 -5.70 13.57
CA VAL A 309 11.35 -6.47 14.18
C VAL A 309 11.86 -7.54 13.22
N GLU A 310 10.98 -8.29 12.56
CA GLU A 310 11.37 -9.32 11.58
C GLU A 310 12.11 -8.75 10.37
N LEU A 311 11.73 -7.53 9.94
CA LEU A 311 12.38 -6.79 8.86
C LEU A 311 13.71 -6.13 9.30
N GLY A 312 14.04 -6.18 10.61
CA GLY A 312 15.23 -5.55 11.15
C GLY A 312 15.19 -4.03 11.24
N LEU A 313 13.99 -3.42 11.07
CA LEU A 313 13.78 -1.98 11.15
C LEU A 313 13.75 -1.47 12.60
N ILE A 314 13.39 -2.33 13.53
CA ILE A 314 13.40 -2.08 14.98
C ILE A 314 14.21 -3.17 15.66
N LYS A 315 15.06 -2.81 16.60
CA LYS A 315 15.78 -3.77 17.46
C LYS A 315 14.87 -4.20 18.61
N LYS A 316 14.89 -5.49 18.95
CA LYS A 316 14.25 -6.01 20.16
C LYS A 316 14.79 -5.36 21.40
#